data_59d40888fd2e1160e138f78e24c0c979
#
_entry.id   59d40888fd2e1160e138f78e24c0c979
#
_cell.length_a   1.000
_cell.length_b   1.000
_cell.length_c   1.000
_cell.angle_alpha   90.00
_cell.angle_beta   90.00
_cell.angle_gamma   90.00
#
_symmetry.space_group_name_H-M   'P 1'
#
loop_
_entity.id
_entity.type
_entity.pdbx_description
1 polymer ?
#
loop_
_entity_poly.entity_id
_entity_poly.type
_entity_poly.pdbx_seq_one_letter_code
_entity_poly.pdbx_strand_id
1 'polypeptide(L)'
;MGAIWRDGKDPMGLGQASGRGTLMTTLGIELLDAGEDWLRGRMPVDERTHQPFGLLHGGASVALAETLASWAGTCAVDADKVCVGQEINANHVRPVREGWVYGVATPEALGRTSQVWSIRITDEAGKLVCISRMTLAVVPARRD
;
A
#
# COMPACT_ATOMS: atom_id res chain seq x y z
N MET A 1 10.12 -10.44 -18.51
CA MET A 1 9.69 -9.06 -18.71
C MET A 1 10.32 -8.18 -17.65
N GLY A 2 10.65 -6.94 -17.95
CA GLY A 2 11.26 -6.01 -17.00
C GLY A 2 10.30 -5.47 -15.96
N ALA A 3 10.80 -4.61 -15.10
CA ALA A 3 10.01 -3.96 -14.07
C ALA A 3 8.90 -3.08 -14.67
N ILE A 4 7.79 -2.99 -13.96
CA ILE A 4 6.64 -2.16 -14.35
C ILE A 4 6.84 -0.67 -14.01
N TRP A 5 7.88 -0.34 -13.25
CA TRP A 5 8.18 1.04 -12.83
C TRP A 5 8.61 1.89 -14.02
N ARG A 6 8.06 3.10 -14.14
CA ARG A 6 8.21 3.90 -15.34
C ARG A 6 8.93 5.21 -15.06
N ASP A 7 9.64 5.70 -16.10
CA ASP A 7 10.27 7.01 -16.15
C ASP A 7 11.21 7.29 -14.96
N GLY A 8 11.96 6.26 -14.53
CA GLY A 8 12.92 6.38 -13.43
C GLY A 8 12.28 6.48 -12.04
N LYS A 9 10.97 6.27 -11.91
CA LYS A 9 10.31 6.27 -10.61
C LYS A 9 10.79 5.10 -9.77
N ASP A 10 11.14 5.40 -8.53
CA ASP A 10 11.62 4.41 -7.56
C ASP A 10 10.48 4.05 -6.59
N PRO A 11 9.99 2.79 -6.60
CA PRO A 11 8.94 2.39 -5.68
C PRO A 11 9.34 2.50 -4.20
N MET A 12 10.63 2.54 -3.90
CA MET A 12 11.11 2.77 -2.53
C MET A 12 11.18 4.25 -2.15
N GLY A 13 10.87 5.16 -3.07
CA GLY A 13 11.01 6.61 -2.89
C GLY A 13 9.87 7.31 -2.16
N LEU A 14 8.85 6.61 -1.66
CA LEU A 14 7.67 7.24 -1.05
C LEU A 14 8.04 8.12 0.16
N GLY A 15 8.95 7.66 1.00
CA GLY A 15 9.38 8.40 2.18
C GLY A 15 10.04 9.76 1.86
N GLN A 16 10.63 9.89 0.67
CA GLN A 16 11.20 11.15 0.19
C GLN A 16 10.14 12.05 -0.45
N ALA A 17 9.12 11.45 -1.05
CA ALA A 17 8.05 12.15 -1.75
C ALA A 17 6.98 12.69 -0.81
N SER A 18 6.74 12.02 0.33
CA SER A 18 5.56 12.26 1.16
C SER A 18 5.71 13.40 2.16
N GLY A 19 6.93 13.85 2.47
CA GLY A 19 7.14 14.84 3.51
C GLY A 19 6.70 14.37 4.90
N ARG A 20 6.69 15.29 5.88
CA ARG A 20 6.28 15.02 7.28
C ARG A 20 4.77 15.23 7.44
N GLY A 21 4.19 14.57 8.45
CA GLY A 21 2.81 14.80 8.86
C GLY A 21 1.78 14.09 8.02
N THR A 22 2.15 12.94 7.45
CA THR A 22 1.21 12.09 6.69
C THR A 22 0.65 10.97 7.58
N LEU A 23 -0.45 10.35 7.14
CA LEU A 23 -1.03 9.20 7.82
C LEU A 23 -0.02 8.04 7.88
N MET A 24 0.80 7.89 6.85
CA MET A 24 1.86 6.88 6.82
C MET A 24 2.79 7.02 8.03
N THR A 25 3.23 8.24 8.34
CA THR A 25 4.07 8.52 9.51
C THR A 25 3.31 8.26 10.81
N THR A 26 2.06 8.71 10.90
CA THR A 26 1.22 8.53 12.10
C THR A 26 1.03 7.07 12.46
N LEU A 27 0.80 6.21 11.47
CA LEU A 27 0.58 4.78 11.68
C LEU A 27 1.88 3.97 11.75
N GLY A 28 3.03 4.58 11.48
CA GLY A 28 4.31 3.90 11.49
C GLY A 28 4.54 2.97 10.30
N ILE A 29 3.90 3.24 9.17
CA ILE A 29 4.05 2.45 7.95
C ILE A 29 5.45 2.66 7.37
N GLU A 30 6.13 1.56 7.04
CA GLU A 30 7.47 1.56 6.46
C GLU A 30 7.49 0.73 5.18
N LEU A 31 8.12 1.25 4.13
CA LEU A 31 8.45 0.46 2.95
C LEU A 31 9.67 -0.42 3.26
N LEU A 32 9.65 -1.66 2.79
CA LEU A 32 10.72 -2.64 3.04
C LEU A 32 11.53 -2.93 1.79
N ASP A 33 10.87 -3.34 0.73
CA ASP A 33 11.50 -3.71 -0.53
C ASP A 33 10.49 -3.72 -1.67
N ALA A 34 10.98 -3.85 -2.89
CA ALA A 34 10.18 -3.92 -4.11
C ALA A 34 10.84 -4.90 -5.08
N GLY A 35 10.03 -5.58 -5.87
CA GLY A 35 10.47 -6.37 -7.00
C GLY A 35 10.14 -5.71 -8.32
N GLU A 36 10.12 -6.48 -9.39
CA GLU A 36 9.80 -5.95 -10.72
C GLU A 36 8.33 -5.52 -10.85
N ASP A 37 7.43 -6.13 -10.06
CA ASP A 37 5.98 -5.91 -10.14
C ASP A 37 5.28 -5.98 -8.77
N TRP A 38 5.99 -5.77 -7.68
CA TRP A 38 5.40 -5.77 -6.35
C TRP A 38 6.10 -4.76 -5.43
N LEU A 39 5.37 -4.29 -4.43
CA LEU A 39 5.87 -3.40 -3.39
C LEU A 39 5.47 -3.96 -2.03
N ARG A 40 6.42 -4.07 -1.11
CA ARG A 40 6.22 -4.59 0.24
C ARG A 40 6.50 -3.53 1.30
N GLY A 41 5.64 -3.49 2.29
CA GLY A 41 5.79 -2.62 3.45
C GLY A 41 5.32 -3.30 4.72
N ARG A 42 5.47 -2.62 5.85
CA ARG A 42 5.02 -3.12 7.15
C ARG A 42 4.42 -2.00 8.00
N MET A 43 3.68 -2.40 9.01
CA MET A 43 3.05 -1.49 9.94
C MET A 43 3.07 -2.11 11.34
N PRO A 44 3.39 -1.33 12.39
CA PRO A 44 3.36 -1.85 13.75
C PRO A 44 1.93 -2.11 14.21
N VAL A 45 1.79 -3.08 15.09
CA VAL A 45 0.53 -3.36 15.79
C VAL A 45 0.71 -2.94 17.24
N ASP A 46 0.31 -1.72 17.56
CA ASP A 46 0.42 -1.09 18.86
C ASP A 46 -0.70 -0.06 19.04
N GLU A 47 -0.58 0.83 20.01
CA GLU A 47 -1.61 1.85 20.30
C GLU A 47 -1.94 2.77 19.13
N ARG A 48 -1.03 2.93 18.16
CA ARG A 48 -1.28 3.73 16.95
C ARG A 48 -2.26 3.07 15.99
N THR A 49 -2.40 1.74 16.08
CA THR A 49 -3.14 0.93 15.11
C THR A 49 -4.15 -0.01 15.76
N HIS A 50 -4.31 0.03 17.09
CA HIS A 50 -5.28 -0.79 17.81
C HIS A 50 -6.71 -0.24 17.69
N GLN A 51 -7.68 -1.17 17.68
CA GLN A 51 -9.08 -0.89 17.94
C GLN A 51 -9.35 -1.08 19.45
N PRO A 52 -10.58 -0.76 19.97
CA PRO A 52 -10.83 -0.73 21.43
C PRO A 52 -10.57 -2.03 22.19
N PHE A 53 -10.56 -3.20 21.53
CA PHE A 53 -10.28 -4.48 22.19
C PHE A 53 -8.80 -4.86 22.19
N GLY A 54 -7.90 -3.95 21.79
CA GLY A 54 -6.46 -4.19 21.76
C GLY A 54 -5.99 -5.06 20.59
N LEU A 55 -6.77 -5.12 19.51
CA LEU A 55 -6.43 -5.82 18.28
C LEU A 55 -6.13 -4.80 17.19
N LEU A 56 -5.41 -5.24 16.17
CA LEU A 56 -5.20 -4.44 14.97
C LEU A 56 -6.54 -3.97 14.40
N HIS A 57 -6.67 -2.66 14.22
CA HIS A 57 -7.85 -2.03 13.63
C HIS A 57 -7.93 -2.37 12.14
N GLY A 58 -9.09 -2.83 11.68
CA GLY A 58 -9.29 -3.14 10.26
C GLY A 58 -9.01 -1.96 9.33
N GLY A 59 -9.38 -0.75 9.74
CA GLY A 59 -9.08 0.47 9.00
C GLY A 59 -7.59 0.75 8.89
N ALA A 60 -6.77 0.37 9.88
CA ALA A 60 -5.32 0.48 9.80
C ALA A 60 -4.76 -0.48 8.75
N SER A 61 -5.26 -1.72 8.68
CA SER A 61 -4.89 -2.65 7.60
C SER A 61 -5.23 -2.08 6.23
N VAL A 62 -6.40 -1.48 6.09
CA VAL A 62 -6.81 -0.83 4.82
C VAL A 62 -5.89 0.34 4.48
N ALA A 63 -5.47 1.14 5.47
CA ALA A 63 -4.53 2.24 5.25
C ALA A 63 -3.17 1.75 4.76
N LEU A 64 -2.65 0.64 5.31
CA LEU A 64 -1.43 0.01 4.82
C LEU A 64 -1.61 -0.46 3.37
N ALA A 65 -2.70 -1.17 3.09
CA ALA A 65 -2.99 -1.69 1.75
C ALA A 65 -3.10 -0.56 0.73
N GLU A 66 -3.83 0.49 1.05
CA GLU A 66 -4.02 1.63 0.16
C GLU A 66 -2.73 2.42 -0.07
N THR A 67 -1.91 2.60 0.97
CA THR A 67 -0.61 3.25 0.86
C THR A 67 0.28 2.52 -0.13
N LEU A 68 0.38 1.20 -0.02
CA LEU A 68 1.23 0.38 -0.89
C LEU A 68 0.72 0.40 -2.35
N ALA A 69 -0.56 0.13 -2.55
CA ALA A 69 -1.13 0.04 -3.89
C ALA A 69 -1.14 1.40 -4.61
N SER A 70 -1.50 2.48 -3.93
CA SER A 70 -1.55 3.82 -4.52
C SER A 70 -0.16 4.28 -4.96
N TRP A 71 0.84 4.04 -4.15
CA TRP A 71 2.22 4.42 -4.49
C TRP A 71 2.79 3.53 -5.59
N ALA A 72 2.60 2.20 -5.50
CA ALA A 72 3.02 1.29 -6.54
C ALA A 72 2.38 1.65 -7.88
N GLY A 73 1.08 1.94 -7.88
CA GLY A 73 0.36 2.36 -9.08
C GLY A 73 0.92 3.65 -9.68
N THR A 74 1.25 4.63 -8.84
CA THR A 74 1.88 5.89 -9.28
C THR A 74 3.25 5.65 -9.89
N CYS A 75 4.03 4.71 -9.35
CA CYS A 75 5.32 4.35 -9.93
C CYS A 75 5.19 3.57 -11.24
N ALA A 76 4.05 2.98 -11.51
CA ALA A 76 3.79 2.18 -12.72
C ALA A 76 3.17 2.97 -13.88
N VAL A 77 3.05 4.29 -13.75
CA VAL A 77 2.54 5.17 -14.82
C VAL A 77 3.61 6.21 -15.21
N ASP A 78 3.41 6.84 -16.38
CA ASP A 78 4.33 7.83 -16.91
C ASP A 78 4.52 9.03 -15.97
N ALA A 79 5.59 9.80 -16.17
CA ALA A 79 5.98 10.89 -15.27
C ALA A 79 4.93 11.98 -15.11
N ASP A 80 4.10 12.20 -16.14
CA ASP A 80 3.03 13.20 -16.14
C ASP A 80 1.71 12.71 -15.50
N LYS A 81 1.73 11.52 -14.93
CA LYS A 81 0.53 10.87 -14.33
C LYS A 81 0.79 10.45 -12.89
N VAL A 82 -0.31 10.35 -12.15
CA VAL A 82 -0.36 9.76 -10.81
C VAL A 82 -1.59 8.87 -10.69
N CYS A 83 -1.61 8.02 -9.68
CA CYS A 83 -2.78 7.21 -9.36
C CYS A 83 -3.44 7.73 -8.09
N VAL A 84 -4.76 7.74 -8.08
CA VAL A 84 -5.57 8.05 -6.91
C VAL A 84 -6.56 6.93 -6.66
N GLY A 85 -6.79 6.60 -5.38
CA GLY A 85 -7.72 5.54 -5.00
C GLY A 85 -9.16 5.89 -5.33
N GLN A 86 -9.89 4.92 -5.87
CA GLN A 86 -11.33 5.03 -6.15
C GLN A 86 -12.14 4.09 -5.27
N GLU A 87 -11.69 2.87 -5.09
CA GLU A 87 -12.40 1.86 -4.30
C GLU A 87 -11.39 0.90 -3.70
N ILE A 88 -11.64 0.50 -2.46
CA ILE A 88 -10.88 -0.55 -1.80
C ILE A 88 -11.84 -1.42 -1.01
N ASN A 89 -11.65 -2.74 -1.07
CA ASN A 89 -12.36 -3.69 -0.23
C ASN A 89 -11.35 -4.54 0.53
N ALA A 90 -11.78 -5.12 1.64
CA ALA A 90 -10.89 -5.90 2.49
C ALA A 90 -11.67 -6.96 3.24
N ASN A 91 -11.05 -8.13 3.41
CA ASN A 91 -11.51 -9.17 4.30
C ASN A 91 -10.46 -9.33 5.40
N HIS A 92 -10.87 -9.14 6.65
CA HIS A 92 -10.03 -9.30 7.83
C HIS A 92 -10.23 -10.72 8.36
N VAL A 93 -9.22 -11.57 8.19
CA VAL A 93 -9.39 -13.02 8.43
C VAL A 93 -8.65 -13.51 9.66
N ARG A 94 -7.81 -12.68 10.30
CA ARG A 94 -7.05 -13.08 11.48
C ARG A 94 -6.78 -11.86 12.37
N PRO A 95 -7.05 -11.94 13.69
CA PRO A 95 -6.68 -10.87 14.62
C PRO A 95 -5.17 -10.87 14.89
N VAL A 96 -4.62 -9.69 15.15
CA VAL A 96 -3.23 -9.49 15.57
C VAL A 96 -3.23 -8.54 16.78
N ARG A 97 -2.47 -8.86 17.83
CA ARG A 97 -2.43 -8.08 19.06
C ARG A 97 -1.22 -7.18 19.19
N GLU A 98 -0.08 -7.63 18.65
CA GLU A 98 1.21 -6.95 18.79
C GLU A 98 2.16 -7.32 17.67
N GLY A 99 3.31 -6.67 17.64
CA GLY A 99 4.34 -6.93 16.65
C GLY A 99 4.11 -6.15 15.37
N TRP A 100 4.26 -6.82 14.23
CA TRP A 100 4.19 -6.20 12.92
C TRP A 100 3.30 -6.99 11.98
N VAL A 101 2.67 -6.28 11.05
CA VAL A 101 2.05 -6.88 9.87
C VAL A 101 2.76 -6.41 8.60
N TYR A 102 2.80 -7.28 7.61
CA TYR A 102 3.55 -7.11 6.36
C TYR A 102 2.58 -7.16 5.20
N GLY A 103 2.58 -6.12 4.37
CA GLY A 103 1.73 -6.05 3.20
C GLY A 103 2.53 -6.14 1.91
N VAL A 104 1.97 -6.81 0.91
CA VAL A 104 2.52 -6.87 -0.45
C VAL A 104 1.43 -6.50 -1.43
N ALA A 105 1.69 -5.48 -2.25
CA ALA A 105 0.82 -5.07 -3.34
C ALA A 105 1.35 -5.63 -4.66
N THR A 106 0.46 -6.28 -5.42
CA THR A 106 0.75 -6.83 -6.74
C THR A 106 -0.32 -6.40 -7.74
N PRO A 107 0.05 -6.08 -8.99
CA PRO A 107 -0.94 -5.63 -9.98
C PRO A 107 -1.77 -6.80 -10.51
N GLU A 108 -3.07 -6.56 -10.65
CA GLU A 108 -4.00 -7.46 -11.36
C GLU A 108 -4.27 -6.94 -12.77
N ALA A 109 -4.41 -5.62 -12.93
CA ALA A 109 -4.64 -4.99 -14.21
C ALA A 109 -4.01 -3.60 -14.22
N LEU A 110 -3.22 -3.30 -15.25
CA LEU A 110 -2.58 -2.00 -15.45
C LEU A 110 -3.14 -1.39 -16.73
N GLY A 111 -4.31 -0.78 -16.62
CA GLY A 111 -4.96 -0.11 -17.74
C GLY A 111 -4.51 1.34 -17.93
N ARG A 112 -4.93 1.93 -19.04
CA ARG A 112 -4.57 3.31 -19.37
C ARG A 112 -5.22 4.34 -18.44
N THR A 113 -6.45 4.10 -18.00
CA THR A 113 -7.22 5.04 -17.18
C THR A 113 -7.52 4.51 -15.79
N SER A 114 -7.30 3.22 -15.55
CA SER A 114 -7.52 2.59 -14.24
C SER A 114 -6.56 1.44 -14.03
N GLN A 115 -6.32 1.13 -12.76
CA GLN A 115 -5.53 -0.04 -12.34
C GLN A 115 -6.29 -0.78 -11.26
N VAL A 116 -6.06 -2.09 -11.18
CA VAL A 116 -6.54 -2.92 -10.07
C VAL A 116 -5.34 -3.62 -9.45
N TRP A 117 -5.24 -3.53 -8.15
CA TRP A 117 -4.16 -4.13 -7.36
C TRP A 117 -4.74 -5.06 -6.30
N SER A 118 -4.03 -6.15 -6.03
CA SER A 118 -4.30 -7.03 -4.88
C SER A 118 -3.26 -6.77 -3.80
N ILE A 119 -3.68 -6.79 -2.54
CA ILE A 119 -2.80 -6.60 -1.40
C ILE A 119 -3.05 -7.73 -0.40
N ARG A 120 -1.99 -8.42 -0.01
CA ARG A 120 -2.03 -9.44 1.03
C ARG A 120 -1.25 -8.92 2.23
N ILE A 121 -1.89 -8.97 3.41
CA ILE A 121 -1.26 -8.59 4.66
C ILE A 121 -1.13 -9.86 5.52
N THR A 122 0.08 -10.12 6.00
CA THR A 122 0.42 -11.29 6.80
C THR A 122 1.00 -10.87 8.15
N ASP A 123 0.91 -11.77 9.14
CA ASP A 123 1.57 -11.58 10.43
C ASP A 123 3.05 -12.00 10.38
N GLU A 124 3.75 -11.91 11.51
CA GLU A 124 5.16 -12.27 11.61
C GLU A 124 5.43 -13.76 11.36
N ALA A 125 4.41 -14.62 11.50
CA ALA A 125 4.48 -16.04 11.17
C ALA A 125 4.13 -16.32 9.70
N GLY A 126 3.84 -15.29 8.90
CA GLY A 126 3.46 -15.42 7.51
C GLY A 126 2.01 -15.82 7.28
N LYS A 127 1.16 -15.80 8.31
CA LYS A 127 -0.25 -16.16 8.19
C LYS A 127 -1.07 -14.98 7.70
N LEU A 128 -2.05 -15.24 6.84
CA LEU A 128 -2.91 -14.20 6.27
C LEU A 128 -3.72 -13.50 7.36
N VAL A 129 -3.62 -12.18 7.39
CA VAL A 129 -4.36 -11.29 8.29
C VAL A 129 -5.48 -10.58 7.55
N CYS A 130 -5.17 -10.06 6.36
CA CYS A 130 -6.11 -9.30 5.55
C CYS A 130 -5.82 -9.52 4.07
N ILE A 131 -6.87 -9.67 3.28
CA ILE A 131 -6.78 -9.67 1.82
C ILE A 131 -7.63 -8.53 1.28
N SER A 132 -7.05 -7.77 0.37
CA SER A 132 -7.63 -6.52 -0.12
C SER A 132 -7.46 -6.39 -1.62
N ARG A 133 -8.39 -5.67 -2.25
CA ARG A 133 -8.29 -5.28 -3.65
C ARG A 133 -8.61 -3.80 -3.78
N MET A 134 -7.84 -3.11 -4.61
CA MET A 134 -7.98 -1.68 -4.79
C MET A 134 -8.04 -1.31 -6.26
N THR A 135 -8.98 -0.42 -6.59
CA THR A 135 -9.06 0.22 -7.89
C THR A 135 -8.51 1.63 -7.81
N LEU A 136 -7.62 1.96 -8.73
CA LEU A 136 -7.00 3.28 -8.85
C LEU A 136 -7.44 3.94 -10.16
N ALA A 137 -7.64 5.24 -10.12
CA ALA A 137 -7.76 6.07 -11.32
C ALA A 137 -6.37 6.58 -11.70
N VAL A 138 -6.04 6.51 -12.99
CA VAL A 138 -4.83 7.12 -13.55
C VAL A 138 -5.21 8.52 -14.03
N VAL A 139 -4.64 9.55 -13.41
CA VAL A 139 -4.98 10.94 -13.67
C VAL A 139 -3.74 11.77 -13.95
N PRO A 140 -3.87 12.94 -14.63
CA PRO A 140 -2.74 13.84 -14.81
C PRO A 140 -2.18 14.30 -13.47
N ALA A 141 -0.85 14.35 -13.36
CA ALA A 141 -0.20 14.95 -12.20
C ALA A 141 -0.49 16.45 -12.16
N ARG A 142 -0.77 17.01 -10.96
CA ARG A 142 -0.93 18.46 -10.83
C ARG A 142 0.41 19.14 -11.10
N ARG A 143 0.34 20.21 -11.89
CA ARG A 143 1.45 21.16 -12.03
C ARG A 143 1.13 22.32 -11.10
N ASP A 144 1.86 22.42 -10.00
CA ASP A 144 1.86 23.60 -9.15
C ASP A 144 2.79 24.66 -9.73
#